data_7bdc039eb4aa4eca6454171bc1886299
#
_entry.id   7bdc039eb4aa4eca6454171bc1886299
#
_cell.length_a   1.000
_cell.length_b   1.000
_cell.length_c   1.000
_cell.angle_alpha   90.00
_cell.angle_beta   90.00
_cell.angle_gamma   90.00
#
_symmetry.space_group_name_H-M   'P 1'
#
loop_
_entity.id
_entity.type
_entity.pdbx_description
1 polymer ?
#
loop_
_entity_poly.entity_id
_entity_poly.type
_entity_poly.pdbx_seq_one_letter_code
_entity_poly.pdbx_strand_id
1 'polypeptide(L)'
;MSIELGKVGIWRHSSGLTPEVVAEVEALGYGTIWVGGSPPGDLAVVEHLLDTTKHIAVATGIVNVWQDDAATVGASYHRITARHPGRFLLGLGIGHPEATREYQRPYATLVRYLDQLDDLKVPAEGRLLAALGPRVLRLSAERAAGAHPYLVTPEHTRQARQILGDGPLLAPEQKLVLETDPERARAIGRPKVQNPYLSLTNYLSSLRRLGWTDADLADGGSDALIDALAVHGDATAIARGVTAHLDAGADHVATQVLNPDPLPALRALAAQLQLTPR
;
A
#
# COMPACT_ATOMS: atom_id res chain seq x y z
N MET A 1 20.62 7.35 3.21
CA MET A 1 20.60 5.88 3.09
C MET A 1 19.30 5.48 2.43
N SER A 2 19.34 4.64 1.41
CA SER A 2 18.11 4.11 0.80
C SER A 2 17.44 3.11 1.76
N ILE A 3 16.12 3.16 1.85
CA ILE A 3 15.33 2.24 2.66
C ILE A 3 15.16 0.93 1.89
N GLU A 4 15.55 -0.19 2.47
CA GLU A 4 15.39 -1.49 1.84
C GLU A 4 14.05 -2.12 2.20
N LEU A 5 13.07 -2.02 1.30
CA LEU A 5 11.73 -2.58 1.49
C LEU A 5 11.64 -4.09 1.25
N GLY A 6 12.63 -4.69 0.58
CA GLY A 6 12.52 -6.04 0.03
C GLY A 6 11.54 -6.11 -1.15
N LYS A 7 11.35 -7.28 -1.73
CA LYS A 7 10.42 -7.48 -2.85
C LYS A 7 8.96 -7.55 -2.41
N VAL A 8 8.72 -8.02 -1.18
CA VAL A 8 7.37 -8.27 -0.67
C VAL A 8 7.26 -7.79 0.78
N GLY A 9 6.20 -7.08 1.09
CA GLY A 9 5.80 -6.69 2.43
C GLY A 9 4.36 -7.06 2.72
N ILE A 10 3.90 -6.78 3.94
CA ILE A 10 2.49 -6.91 4.31
C ILE A 10 1.85 -5.54 4.44
N TRP A 11 0.58 -5.44 4.04
CA TRP A 11 -0.27 -4.29 4.32
C TRP A 11 -1.37 -4.70 5.30
N ARG A 12 -1.47 -3.99 6.42
CA ARG A 12 -2.50 -4.29 7.42
C ARG A 12 -2.95 -3.04 8.15
N HIS A 13 -4.24 -2.99 8.48
CA HIS A 13 -4.76 -1.98 9.41
C HIS A 13 -4.02 -2.09 10.76
N SER A 14 -3.72 -0.97 11.40
CA SER A 14 -2.96 -0.92 12.65
C SER A 14 -3.51 -1.87 13.74
N SER A 15 -4.83 -1.98 13.86
CA SER A 15 -5.49 -2.90 14.81
C SER A 15 -5.23 -4.39 14.54
N GLY A 16 -4.79 -4.76 13.34
CA GLY A 16 -4.46 -6.13 12.98
C GLY A 16 -2.95 -6.45 13.04
N LEU A 17 -2.13 -5.49 13.43
CA LEU A 17 -0.68 -5.67 13.63
C LEU A 17 -0.41 -6.09 15.07
N THR A 18 -0.87 -7.30 15.44
CA THR A 18 -0.61 -7.88 16.76
C THR A 18 0.87 -8.26 16.90
N PRO A 19 1.41 -8.33 18.14
CA PRO A 19 2.80 -8.75 18.36
C PRO A 19 3.14 -10.09 17.69
N GLU A 20 2.19 -11.04 17.67
CA GLU A 20 2.34 -12.35 17.03
C GLU A 20 2.51 -12.20 15.51
N VAL A 21 1.64 -11.42 14.84
CA VAL A 21 1.73 -11.17 13.40
C VAL A 21 3.02 -10.46 13.04
N VAL A 22 3.43 -9.47 13.82
CA VAL A 22 4.65 -8.68 13.57
C VAL A 22 5.90 -9.55 13.70
N ALA A 23 5.99 -10.36 14.76
CA ALA A 23 7.12 -11.28 14.96
C ALA A 23 7.21 -12.34 13.85
N GLU A 24 6.08 -12.92 13.48
CA GLU A 24 6.02 -13.94 12.42
C GLU A 24 6.42 -13.37 11.05
N VAL A 25 5.94 -12.17 10.71
CA VAL A 25 6.25 -11.51 9.43
C VAL A 25 7.74 -11.22 9.30
N GLU A 26 8.39 -10.73 10.35
CA GLU A 26 9.84 -10.53 10.36
C GLU A 26 10.59 -11.87 10.25
N ALA A 27 10.16 -12.89 11.01
CA ALA A 27 10.76 -14.22 10.98
C ALA A 27 10.60 -14.94 9.62
N LEU A 28 9.52 -14.68 8.90
CA LEU A 28 9.29 -15.21 7.56
C LEU A 28 10.08 -14.49 6.45
N GLY A 29 10.76 -13.37 6.75
CA GLY A 29 11.57 -12.64 5.78
C GLY A 29 10.82 -11.61 4.92
N TYR A 30 9.62 -11.20 5.33
CA TYR A 30 8.98 -10.04 4.71
C TYR A 30 9.81 -8.78 4.94
N GLY A 31 9.96 -7.96 3.91
CA GLY A 31 10.84 -6.79 3.99
C GLY A 31 10.21 -5.56 4.64
N THR A 32 8.88 -5.45 4.62
CA THR A 32 8.18 -4.22 5.06
C THR A 32 6.81 -4.51 5.66
N ILE A 33 6.47 -3.77 6.72
CA ILE A 33 5.11 -3.66 7.25
C ILE A 33 4.52 -2.32 6.80
N TRP A 34 3.42 -2.35 6.03
CA TRP A 34 2.64 -1.18 5.65
C TRP A 34 1.50 -0.99 6.63
N VAL A 35 1.55 0.10 7.39
CA VAL A 35 0.52 0.45 8.37
C VAL A 35 -0.63 1.15 7.67
N GLY A 36 -1.74 0.44 7.49
CA GLY A 36 -2.95 0.94 6.86
C GLY A 36 -3.92 1.60 7.83
N GLY A 37 -5.01 2.14 7.27
CA GLY A 37 -6.09 2.74 8.04
C GLY A 37 -5.84 4.19 8.47
N SER A 38 -4.95 4.89 7.77
CA SER A 38 -4.58 6.30 8.04
C SER A 38 -4.19 6.51 9.50
N PRO A 39 -3.03 5.96 9.93
CA PRO A 39 -2.57 6.13 11.30
C PRO A 39 -2.41 7.63 11.62
N PRO A 40 -2.64 8.05 12.87
CA PRO A 40 -2.44 9.44 13.29
C PRO A 40 -1.02 9.95 13.00
N GLY A 41 -0.89 11.25 12.76
CA GLY A 41 0.36 11.90 12.37
C GLY A 41 1.45 11.92 13.45
N ASP A 42 1.13 11.56 14.69
CA ASP A 42 2.12 11.31 15.74
C ASP A 42 2.95 10.04 15.47
N LEU A 43 2.45 9.15 14.61
CA LEU A 43 3.11 7.92 14.17
C LEU A 43 3.55 6.99 15.32
N ALA A 44 2.89 7.05 16.48
CA ALA A 44 3.25 6.23 17.63
C ALA A 44 3.22 4.72 17.33
N VAL A 45 2.28 4.27 16.49
CA VAL A 45 2.20 2.88 16.04
C VAL A 45 3.42 2.47 15.20
N VAL A 46 3.93 3.37 14.34
CA VAL A 46 5.14 3.12 13.54
C VAL A 46 6.37 2.96 14.44
N GLU A 47 6.52 3.87 15.39
CA GLU A 47 7.62 3.84 16.36
C GLU A 47 7.59 2.56 17.18
N HIS A 48 6.42 2.16 17.70
CA HIS A 48 6.24 0.90 18.41
C HIS A 48 6.64 -0.32 17.58
N LEU A 49 6.24 -0.39 16.30
CA LEU A 49 6.62 -1.48 15.40
C LEU A 49 8.12 -1.55 15.18
N LEU A 50 8.77 -0.39 14.99
CA LEU A 50 10.22 -0.32 14.81
C LEU A 50 10.99 -0.67 16.08
N ASP A 51 10.48 -0.32 17.26
CA ASP A 51 11.07 -0.67 18.56
C ASP A 51 10.99 -2.18 18.85
N THR A 52 9.95 -2.86 18.33
CA THR A 52 9.70 -4.29 18.58
C THR A 52 10.27 -5.22 17.51
N THR A 53 10.83 -4.67 16.43
CA THR A 53 11.43 -5.41 15.31
C THR A 53 12.90 -5.01 15.10
N LYS A 54 13.67 -5.84 14.38
CA LYS A 54 15.13 -5.62 14.23
C LYS A 54 15.52 -5.16 12.83
N HIS A 55 14.92 -5.74 11.80
CA HIS A 55 15.38 -5.59 10.41
C HIS A 55 14.28 -5.07 9.47
N ILE A 56 13.01 -5.42 9.72
CA ILE A 56 11.90 -5.08 8.85
C ILE A 56 11.70 -3.56 8.78
N ALA A 57 11.46 -3.04 7.59
CA ALA A 57 11.09 -1.65 7.41
C ALA A 57 9.60 -1.44 7.75
N VAL A 58 9.24 -0.23 8.14
CA VAL A 58 7.85 0.16 8.34
C VAL A 58 7.51 1.32 7.41
N ALA A 59 6.37 1.22 6.72
CA ALA A 59 5.83 2.28 5.88
C ALA A 59 4.39 2.61 6.27
N THR A 60 3.96 3.85 6.08
CA THR A 60 2.53 4.19 6.22
C THR A 60 1.79 4.02 4.90
N GLY A 61 0.65 3.36 4.92
CA GLY A 61 -0.21 3.14 3.75
C GLY A 61 -1.64 3.65 3.98
N ILE A 62 -1.86 4.92 4.21
CA ILE A 62 -1.07 6.15 4.18
C ILE A 62 -1.43 7.10 5.33
N VAL A 63 -0.58 8.07 5.65
CA VAL A 63 -0.99 9.26 6.43
C VAL A 63 -1.86 10.13 5.54
N ASN A 64 -3.02 10.53 6.07
CA ASN A 64 -3.98 11.35 5.35
C ASN A 64 -3.68 12.84 5.58
N VAL A 65 -3.31 13.56 4.53
CA VAL A 65 -2.93 14.98 4.59
C VAL A 65 -4.05 15.94 5.01
N TRP A 66 -5.29 15.46 5.11
CA TRP A 66 -6.42 16.24 5.62
C TRP A 66 -6.63 16.07 7.13
N GLN A 67 -6.10 15.00 7.72
CA GLN A 67 -6.29 14.66 9.12
C GLN A 67 -5.17 15.24 9.99
N ASP A 68 -3.94 15.22 9.46
CA ASP A 68 -2.75 15.58 10.20
C ASP A 68 -1.96 16.68 9.47
N ASP A 69 -1.53 17.69 10.19
CA ASP A 69 -0.72 18.77 9.63
C ASP A 69 0.73 18.31 9.36
N ALA A 70 1.39 18.99 8.41
CA ALA A 70 2.74 18.64 8.01
C ALA A 70 3.79 18.84 9.12
N ALA A 71 3.54 19.75 10.09
CA ALA A 71 4.46 20.00 11.19
C ALA A 71 4.49 18.82 12.15
N THR A 72 3.32 18.31 12.53
CA THR A 72 3.18 17.09 13.37
C THR A 72 3.82 15.88 12.70
N VAL A 73 3.52 15.66 11.41
CA VAL A 73 4.05 14.51 10.66
C VAL A 73 5.57 14.64 10.44
N GLY A 74 6.06 15.84 10.12
CA GLY A 74 7.49 16.10 9.95
C GLY A 74 8.30 15.90 11.25
N ALA A 75 7.77 16.38 12.39
CA ALA A 75 8.39 16.14 13.69
C ALA A 75 8.46 14.64 14.03
N SER A 76 7.39 13.91 13.75
CA SER A 76 7.33 12.44 13.93
C SER A 76 8.31 11.71 13.02
N TYR A 77 8.40 12.11 11.74
CA TYR A 77 9.37 11.56 10.80
C TYR A 77 10.81 11.70 11.34
N HIS A 78 11.22 12.89 11.77
CA HIS A 78 12.56 13.13 12.28
C HIS A 78 12.85 12.37 13.56
N ARG A 79 11.89 12.32 14.49
CA ARG A 79 12.02 11.54 15.72
C ARG A 79 12.26 10.06 15.43
N ILE A 80 11.45 9.48 14.52
CA ILE A 80 11.52 8.06 14.17
C ILE A 80 12.83 7.76 13.42
N THR A 81 13.18 8.55 12.42
CA THR A 81 14.39 8.28 11.60
C THR A 81 15.69 8.50 12.36
N ALA A 82 15.71 9.35 13.39
CA ALA A 82 16.85 9.50 14.28
C ALA A 82 17.09 8.24 15.14
N ARG A 83 16.02 7.55 15.55
CA ARG A 83 16.08 6.32 16.36
C ARG A 83 16.26 5.05 15.50
N HIS A 84 15.64 5.03 14.33
CA HIS A 84 15.58 3.88 13.41
C HIS A 84 16.04 4.26 12.00
N PRO A 85 17.33 4.60 11.81
CA PRO A 85 17.83 5.06 10.53
C PRO A 85 17.65 4.02 9.43
N GLY A 86 17.09 4.43 8.28
CA GLY A 86 16.90 3.57 7.10
C GLY A 86 15.75 2.56 7.20
N ARG A 87 14.88 2.65 8.22
CA ARG A 87 13.80 1.67 8.42
C ARG A 87 12.38 2.24 8.32
N PHE A 88 12.23 3.54 8.09
CA PHE A 88 10.91 4.18 8.00
C PHE A 88 10.71 4.90 6.68
N LEU A 89 9.57 4.66 6.01
CA LEU A 89 9.11 5.33 4.80
C LEU A 89 7.75 5.97 5.03
N LEU A 90 7.67 7.29 4.85
CA LEU A 90 6.44 8.05 5.06
C LEU A 90 5.56 8.01 3.81
N GLY A 91 4.53 7.17 3.79
CA GLY A 91 3.50 7.16 2.75
C GLY A 91 2.42 8.19 3.04
N LEU A 92 2.12 9.03 2.05
CA LEU A 92 1.18 10.15 2.12
C LEU A 92 0.07 10.00 1.09
N GLY A 93 -1.14 10.44 1.43
CA GLY A 93 -2.26 10.45 0.49
C GLY A 93 -3.33 11.47 0.84
N ILE A 94 -4.14 11.78 -0.16
CA ILE A 94 -5.21 12.78 -0.04
C ILE A 94 -6.58 12.16 0.32
N GLY A 95 -6.63 10.86 0.64
CA GLY A 95 -7.91 10.21 0.93
C GLY A 95 -8.93 10.34 -0.21
N HIS A 96 -10.20 10.45 0.14
CA HIS A 96 -11.32 10.43 -0.82
C HIS A 96 -12.30 11.54 -0.52
N PRO A 97 -12.93 12.17 -1.55
CA PRO A 97 -13.91 13.23 -1.38
C PRO A 97 -15.10 12.80 -0.52
N GLU A 98 -15.52 11.55 -0.68
CA GLU A 98 -16.66 10.98 0.03
C GLU A 98 -16.38 10.79 1.54
N ALA A 99 -15.10 10.78 1.95
CA ALA A 99 -14.68 10.59 3.33
C ALA A 99 -14.13 11.88 3.99
N THR A 100 -14.07 13.00 3.26
CA THR A 100 -13.42 14.23 3.73
C THR A 100 -14.33 15.45 3.53
N ARG A 101 -14.75 16.10 4.63
CA ARG A 101 -15.68 17.25 4.58
C ARG A 101 -15.15 18.46 3.80
N GLU A 102 -13.83 18.69 3.84
CA GLU A 102 -13.16 19.86 3.23
C GLU A 102 -12.32 19.49 2.01
N TYR A 103 -12.74 18.47 1.26
CA TYR A 103 -12.03 17.99 0.08
C TYR A 103 -12.06 19.01 -1.06
N GLN A 104 -11.16 19.99 -0.98
CA GLN A 104 -11.07 21.05 -2.00
C GLN A 104 -9.69 21.04 -2.66
N ARG A 105 -9.66 21.03 -4.00
CA ARG A 105 -8.43 21.10 -4.79
C ARG A 105 -7.37 20.06 -4.35
N PRO A 106 -7.72 18.76 -4.34
CA PRO A 106 -6.88 17.71 -3.70
C PRO A 106 -5.44 17.71 -4.18
N TYR A 107 -5.21 17.89 -5.48
CA TYR A 107 -3.86 17.96 -6.03
C TYR A 107 -3.07 19.16 -5.48
N ALA A 108 -3.66 20.35 -5.47
CA ALA A 108 -2.99 21.54 -4.94
C ALA A 108 -2.73 21.43 -3.42
N THR A 109 -3.62 20.78 -2.70
CA THR A 109 -3.42 20.49 -1.26
C THR A 109 -2.26 19.53 -1.06
N LEU A 110 -2.16 18.46 -1.86
CA LEU A 110 -1.02 17.54 -1.80
C LEU A 110 0.30 18.25 -2.10
N VAL A 111 0.35 19.09 -3.16
CA VAL A 111 1.54 19.88 -3.49
C VAL A 111 1.94 20.79 -2.35
N ARG A 112 0.99 21.59 -1.80
CA ARG A 112 1.27 22.45 -0.65
C ARG A 112 1.76 21.69 0.58
N TYR A 113 1.22 20.51 0.84
CA TYR A 113 1.69 19.64 1.93
C TYR A 113 3.13 19.19 1.71
N LEU A 114 3.48 18.83 0.49
CA LEU A 114 4.86 18.49 0.12
C LEU A 114 5.81 19.68 0.26
N ASP A 115 5.38 20.90 -0.11
CA ASP A 115 6.17 22.13 0.09
C ASP A 115 6.45 22.37 1.59
N GLN A 116 5.45 22.15 2.45
CA GLN A 116 5.63 22.24 3.91
C GLN A 116 6.61 21.18 4.44
N LEU A 117 6.55 19.95 3.92
CA LEU A 117 7.51 18.90 4.29
C LEU A 117 8.94 19.22 3.79
N ASP A 118 9.10 19.88 2.64
CA ASP A 118 10.40 20.36 2.16
C ASP A 118 10.97 21.43 3.11
N ASP A 119 10.14 22.39 3.54
CA ASP A 119 10.54 23.40 4.53
C ASP A 119 10.95 22.77 5.86
N LEU A 120 10.27 21.71 6.28
CA LEU A 120 10.57 20.92 7.47
C LEU A 120 11.73 19.94 7.27
N LYS A 121 12.38 19.91 6.08
CA LYS A 121 13.52 19.06 5.76
C LYS A 121 13.21 17.55 5.82
N VAL A 122 11.97 17.14 5.57
CA VAL A 122 11.64 15.74 5.31
C VAL A 122 12.07 15.42 3.88
N PRO A 123 13.07 14.56 3.66
CA PRO A 123 13.66 14.37 2.33
C PRO A 123 12.69 13.64 1.38
N ALA A 124 12.78 13.93 0.07
CA ALA A 124 11.92 13.33 -0.96
C ALA A 124 12.06 11.79 -0.99
N GLU A 125 13.26 11.28 -0.81
CA GLU A 125 13.58 9.84 -0.73
C GLU A 125 13.03 9.16 0.52
N GLY A 126 12.58 9.91 1.52
CA GLY A 126 11.97 9.40 2.76
C GLY A 126 10.44 9.32 2.70
N ARG A 127 9.82 9.71 1.58
CA ARG A 127 8.36 9.77 1.46
C ARG A 127 7.85 9.14 0.16
N LEU A 128 6.62 8.63 0.17
CA LEU A 128 5.92 7.99 -0.94
C LEU A 128 4.52 8.58 -1.09
N LEU A 129 3.97 8.57 -2.29
CA LEU A 129 2.62 9.07 -2.51
C LEU A 129 1.66 7.95 -2.90
N ALA A 130 0.47 7.94 -2.29
CA ALA A 130 -0.66 7.17 -2.83
C ALA A 130 -1.08 7.78 -4.17
N ALA A 131 -1.03 6.98 -5.24
CA ALA A 131 -1.24 7.48 -6.58
C ALA A 131 -1.95 6.46 -7.47
N LEU A 132 -3.12 6.83 -8.01
CA LEU A 132 -3.87 6.02 -8.97
C LEU A 132 -3.83 6.62 -10.38
N GLY A 133 -3.86 7.94 -10.49
CA GLY A 133 -3.93 8.62 -11.77
C GLY A 133 -2.60 9.18 -12.23
N PRO A 134 -2.45 9.41 -13.55
CA PRO A 134 -1.17 9.80 -14.15
C PRO A 134 -0.59 11.10 -13.61
N ARG A 135 -1.45 12.03 -13.16
CA ARG A 135 -0.99 13.31 -12.62
C ARG A 135 -0.27 13.16 -11.26
N VAL A 136 -0.81 12.32 -10.38
CA VAL A 136 -0.19 12.08 -9.07
C VAL A 136 1.00 11.12 -9.21
N LEU A 137 0.97 10.17 -10.15
CA LEU A 137 2.13 9.34 -10.49
C LEU A 137 3.34 10.19 -10.93
N ARG A 138 3.15 11.18 -11.81
CA ARG A 138 4.24 12.12 -12.18
C ARG A 138 4.74 12.91 -10.97
N LEU A 139 3.82 13.43 -10.15
CA LEU A 139 4.20 14.14 -8.92
C LEU A 139 5.01 13.24 -7.99
N SER A 140 4.66 11.94 -7.90
CA SER A 140 5.40 10.97 -7.10
C SER A 140 6.85 10.80 -7.58
N ALA A 141 7.07 10.79 -8.89
CA ALA A 141 8.41 10.71 -9.47
C ALA A 141 9.24 11.99 -9.22
N GLU A 142 8.58 13.15 -9.20
CA GLU A 142 9.25 14.44 -9.06
C GLU A 142 9.52 14.85 -7.62
N ARG A 143 8.65 14.47 -6.67
CA ARG A 143 8.62 15.03 -5.32
C ARG A 143 8.67 13.99 -4.19
N ALA A 144 8.86 12.70 -4.51
CA ALA A 144 8.90 11.62 -3.54
C ALA A 144 9.83 10.50 -4.01
N ALA A 145 10.08 9.49 -3.18
CA ALA A 145 10.79 8.27 -3.60
C ALA A 145 10.02 7.50 -4.68
N GLY A 146 8.71 7.72 -4.81
CA GLY A 146 7.88 7.03 -5.77
C GLY A 146 6.41 6.93 -5.34
N ALA A 147 5.73 5.86 -5.75
CA ALA A 147 4.28 5.69 -5.62
C ALA A 147 3.88 4.39 -4.92
N HIS A 148 2.79 4.46 -4.13
CA HIS A 148 2.09 3.34 -3.52
C HIS A 148 0.64 3.29 -4.03
N PRO A 149 0.39 2.71 -5.22
CA PRO A 149 -0.97 2.46 -5.70
C PRO A 149 -1.67 1.41 -4.83
N TYR A 150 -2.95 1.65 -4.53
CA TYR A 150 -3.75 0.74 -3.73
C TYR A 150 -4.97 0.25 -4.50
N LEU A 151 -5.33 -1.01 -4.32
CA LEU A 151 -6.44 -1.68 -5.02
C LEU A 151 -6.27 -1.58 -6.55
N VAL A 152 -5.19 -2.12 -7.05
CA VAL A 152 -4.81 -2.05 -8.46
C VAL A 152 -4.48 -3.43 -9.03
N THR A 153 -4.53 -3.54 -10.36
CA THR A 153 -4.15 -4.76 -11.09
C THR A 153 -2.71 -4.66 -11.62
N PRO A 154 -2.08 -5.77 -12.03
CA PRO A 154 -0.78 -5.74 -12.72
C PRO A 154 -0.75 -4.85 -13.96
N GLU A 155 -1.89 -4.70 -14.67
CA GLU A 155 -1.99 -3.77 -15.80
C GLU A 155 -1.83 -2.30 -15.36
N HIS A 156 -2.46 -1.92 -14.23
CA HIS A 156 -2.21 -0.58 -13.65
C HIS A 156 -0.72 -0.40 -13.30
N THR A 157 -0.09 -1.41 -12.72
CA THR A 157 1.34 -1.37 -12.37
C THR A 157 2.21 -1.12 -13.58
N ARG A 158 1.93 -1.80 -14.71
CA ARG A 158 2.65 -1.59 -15.98
C ARG A 158 2.50 -0.15 -16.49
N GLN A 159 1.28 0.39 -16.47
CA GLN A 159 1.03 1.77 -16.87
C GLN A 159 1.66 2.78 -15.91
N ALA A 160 1.62 2.49 -14.59
CA ALA A 160 2.26 3.33 -13.58
C ALA A 160 3.78 3.37 -13.76
N ARG A 161 4.43 2.23 -14.06
CA ARG A 161 5.87 2.17 -14.37
C ARG A 161 6.22 3.00 -15.59
N GLN A 162 5.42 2.94 -16.65
CA GLN A 162 5.64 3.78 -17.86
C GLN A 162 5.56 5.27 -17.54
N ILE A 163 4.69 5.68 -16.60
CA ILE A 163 4.53 7.09 -16.20
C ILE A 163 5.64 7.54 -15.26
N LEU A 164 6.03 6.69 -14.30
CA LEU A 164 7.09 6.98 -13.33
C LEU A 164 8.49 6.99 -13.98
N GLY A 165 8.68 6.20 -15.05
CA GLY A 165 9.99 5.95 -15.60
C GLY A 165 10.85 5.04 -14.73
N ASP A 166 12.13 4.94 -15.05
CA ASP A 166 13.11 4.15 -14.30
C ASP A 166 13.60 4.94 -13.06
N GLY A 167 13.75 4.26 -11.94
CA GLY A 167 14.32 4.84 -10.73
C GLY A 167 13.35 5.10 -9.58
N PRO A 168 12.21 5.83 -9.78
CA PRO A 168 11.23 5.99 -8.71
C PRO A 168 10.62 4.66 -8.27
N LEU A 169 10.49 4.48 -6.94
CA LEU A 169 9.91 3.28 -6.34
C LEU A 169 8.44 3.11 -6.75
N LEU A 170 8.06 1.91 -7.16
CA LEU A 170 6.68 1.51 -7.42
C LEU A 170 6.30 0.34 -6.52
N ALA A 171 5.46 0.59 -5.52
CA ALA A 171 5.07 -0.35 -4.49
C ALA A 171 3.54 -0.52 -4.43
N PRO A 172 2.89 -1.23 -5.38
CA PRO A 172 1.45 -1.45 -5.34
C PRO A 172 1.03 -2.35 -4.17
N GLU A 173 -0.21 -2.19 -3.75
CA GLU A 173 -0.89 -3.14 -2.86
C GLU A 173 -1.60 -4.22 -3.68
N GLN A 174 -1.58 -5.47 -3.19
CA GLN A 174 -2.34 -6.60 -3.74
C GLN A 174 -3.08 -7.35 -2.63
N LYS A 175 -4.42 -7.45 -2.76
CA LYS A 175 -5.23 -8.28 -1.87
C LYS A 175 -5.12 -9.75 -2.22
N LEU A 176 -5.04 -10.60 -1.19
CA LEU A 176 -4.87 -12.04 -1.31
C LEU A 176 -5.87 -12.79 -0.43
N VAL A 177 -6.40 -13.91 -0.94
CA VAL A 177 -7.24 -14.84 -0.19
C VAL A 177 -6.71 -16.26 -0.40
N LEU A 178 -6.21 -16.91 0.66
CA LEU A 178 -5.83 -18.31 0.61
C LEU A 178 -7.10 -19.19 0.75
N GLU A 179 -7.75 -19.45 -0.37
CA GLU A 179 -8.96 -20.27 -0.50
C GLU A 179 -9.10 -20.72 -1.95
N THR A 180 -9.25 -22.03 -2.16
CA THR A 180 -9.31 -22.63 -3.50
C THR A 180 -10.73 -22.70 -4.09
N ASP A 181 -11.75 -22.66 -3.23
CA ASP A 181 -13.14 -22.56 -3.69
C ASP A 181 -13.43 -21.10 -4.09
N PRO A 182 -13.76 -20.83 -5.35
CA PRO A 182 -13.91 -19.45 -5.83
C PRO A 182 -15.10 -18.71 -5.22
N GLU A 183 -16.19 -19.40 -4.86
CA GLU A 183 -17.33 -18.75 -4.23
C GLU A 183 -17.00 -18.30 -2.80
N ARG A 184 -16.34 -19.17 -2.03
CA ARG A 184 -15.88 -18.82 -0.67
C ARG A 184 -14.81 -17.73 -0.71
N ALA A 185 -13.88 -17.80 -1.65
CA ALA A 185 -12.85 -16.77 -1.82
C ALA A 185 -13.45 -15.40 -2.13
N ARG A 186 -14.39 -15.33 -3.07
CA ARG A 186 -15.10 -14.09 -3.41
C ARG A 186 -15.97 -13.59 -2.25
N ALA A 187 -16.56 -14.47 -1.46
CA ALA A 187 -17.29 -14.07 -0.25
C ALA A 187 -16.38 -13.34 0.77
N ILE A 188 -15.09 -13.68 0.83
CA ILE A 188 -14.08 -12.98 1.63
C ILE A 188 -13.63 -11.68 0.95
N GLY A 189 -13.32 -11.74 -0.34
CA GLY A 189 -12.71 -10.66 -1.11
C GLY A 189 -13.66 -9.52 -1.46
N ARG A 190 -14.88 -9.84 -1.94
CA ARG A 190 -15.84 -8.86 -2.44
C ARG A 190 -16.17 -7.74 -1.46
N PRO A 191 -16.48 -7.97 -0.19
CA PRO A 191 -16.77 -6.88 0.75
C PRO A 191 -15.59 -5.90 0.90
N LYS A 192 -14.36 -6.36 0.73
CA LYS A 192 -13.14 -5.55 0.86
C LYS A 192 -12.75 -4.80 -0.42
N VAL A 193 -13.28 -5.20 -1.55
CA VAL A 193 -13.21 -4.49 -2.83
C VAL A 193 -14.38 -3.52 -2.96
N GLN A 194 -15.59 -3.98 -2.68
CA GLN A 194 -16.80 -3.18 -2.79
C GLN A 194 -16.81 -1.98 -1.85
N ASN A 195 -16.54 -2.21 -0.57
CA ASN A 195 -16.66 -1.19 0.46
C ASN A 195 -15.28 -0.70 0.96
N PRO A 196 -15.00 0.61 0.83
CA PRO A 196 -15.83 1.65 0.18
C PRO A 196 -15.53 1.83 -1.32
N TYR A 197 -14.59 1.09 -1.91
CA TYR A 197 -13.84 1.47 -3.12
C TYR A 197 -14.70 1.55 -4.40
N LEU A 198 -15.70 0.67 -4.57
CA LEU A 198 -16.60 0.75 -5.74
C LEU A 198 -17.69 1.83 -5.61
N SER A 199 -17.63 2.66 -4.55
CA SER A 199 -18.41 3.90 -4.44
C SER A 199 -17.55 5.16 -4.59
N LEU A 200 -16.22 5.02 -4.69
CA LEU A 200 -15.27 6.13 -4.70
C LEU A 200 -14.91 6.53 -6.13
N THR A 201 -15.15 7.77 -6.50
CA THR A 201 -15.00 8.31 -7.87
C THR A 201 -13.60 8.08 -8.44
N ASN A 202 -12.54 8.21 -7.63
CA ASN A 202 -11.16 8.02 -8.08
C ASN A 202 -10.85 6.56 -8.43
N TYR A 203 -11.39 5.58 -7.69
CA TYR A 203 -11.23 4.15 -8.00
C TYR A 203 -12.04 3.76 -9.24
N LEU A 204 -13.30 4.16 -9.31
CA LEU A 204 -14.13 3.92 -10.49
C LEU A 204 -13.49 4.49 -11.76
N SER A 205 -12.96 5.72 -11.68
CA SER A 205 -12.26 6.35 -12.81
C SER A 205 -10.98 5.61 -13.17
N SER A 206 -10.25 5.06 -12.18
CA SER A 206 -9.05 4.27 -12.42
C SER A 206 -9.38 2.94 -13.11
N LEU A 207 -10.38 2.22 -12.61
CA LEU A 207 -10.80 0.94 -13.16
C LEU A 207 -11.34 1.10 -14.60
N ARG A 208 -12.16 2.14 -14.87
CA ARG A 208 -12.62 2.45 -16.24
C ARG A 208 -11.46 2.72 -17.22
N ARG A 209 -10.41 3.42 -16.79
CA ARG A 209 -9.20 3.62 -17.62
C ARG A 209 -8.47 2.31 -17.94
N LEU A 210 -8.61 1.30 -17.11
CA LEU A 210 -8.06 -0.03 -17.32
C LEU A 210 -8.98 -0.94 -18.16
N GLY A 211 -10.12 -0.43 -18.61
CA GLY A 211 -11.06 -1.14 -19.49
C GLY A 211 -12.20 -1.88 -18.79
N TRP A 212 -12.33 -1.76 -17.45
CA TRP A 212 -13.46 -2.31 -16.73
C TRP A 212 -14.74 -1.55 -17.07
N THR A 213 -15.79 -2.27 -17.42
CA THR A 213 -17.08 -1.70 -17.86
C THR A 213 -17.95 -1.31 -16.66
N ASP A 214 -18.98 -0.50 -16.89
CA ASP A 214 -19.94 -0.17 -15.83
C ASP A 214 -20.66 -1.42 -15.30
N ALA A 215 -20.86 -2.45 -16.13
CA ALA A 215 -21.40 -3.74 -15.69
C ALA A 215 -20.43 -4.46 -14.73
N ASP A 216 -19.12 -4.36 -14.96
CA ASP A 216 -18.13 -4.93 -14.04
C ASP A 216 -18.06 -4.19 -12.71
N LEU A 217 -18.40 -2.91 -12.69
CA LEU A 217 -18.33 -2.06 -11.49
C LEU A 217 -19.65 -2.04 -10.69
N ALA A 218 -20.75 -2.49 -11.28
CA ALA A 218 -22.06 -2.53 -10.64
C ALA A 218 -22.18 -3.66 -9.61
N ASP A 219 -23.20 -3.60 -8.76
CA ASP A 219 -23.65 -4.66 -7.84
C ASP A 219 -22.56 -5.30 -6.98
N GLY A 220 -21.58 -4.50 -6.58
CA GLY A 220 -20.47 -4.94 -5.74
C GLY A 220 -19.30 -5.54 -6.53
N GLY A 221 -19.30 -5.37 -7.83
CA GLY A 221 -18.26 -5.80 -8.75
C GLY A 221 -18.52 -7.18 -9.38
N SER A 222 -18.20 -7.35 -10.67
CA SER A 222 -18.25 -8.65 -11.32
C SER A 222 -17.27 -9.64 -10.68
N ASP A 223 -17.52 -10.92 -10.82
CA ASP A 223 -16.59 -11.96 -10.33
C ASP A 223 -15.19 -11.79 -10.91
N ALA A 224 -15.09 -11.45 -12.19
CA ALA A 224 -13.82 -11.19 -12.85
C ALA A 224 -13.05 -10.00 -12.23
N LEU A 225 -13.76 -8.92 -11.90
CA LEU A 225 -13.17 -7.77 -11.21
C LEU A 225 -12.67 -8.13 -9.81
N ILE A 226 -13.48 -8.88 -9.05
CA ILE A 226 -13.11 -9.32 -7.70
C ILE A 226 -11.88 -10.22 -7.75
N ASP A 227 -11.84 -11.19 -8.67
CA ASP A 227 -10.71 -12.10 -8.83
C ASP A 227 -9.42 -11.38 -9.24
N ALA A 228 -9.53 -10.31 -10.03
CA ALA A 228 -8.38 -9.49 -10.42
C ALA A 228 -7.83 -8.62 -9.27
N LEU A 229 -8.72 -8.10 -8.39
CA LEU A 229 -8.33 -7.20 -7.29
C LEU A 229 -8.06 -7.93 -5.97
N ALA A 230 -8.63 -9.11 -5.78
CA ALA A 230 -8.42 -9.96 -4.61
C ALA A 230 -8.09 -11.39 -5.09
N VAL A 231 -6.83 -11.57 -5.48
CA VAL A 231 -6.34 -12.85 -6.03
C VAL A 231 -6.51 -13.95 -4.99
N HIS A 232 -7.04 -15.09 -5.42
CA HIS A 232 -7.33 -16.22 -4.55
C HIS A 232 -6.83 -17.55 -5.10
N GLY A 233 -6.79 -18.56 -4.25
CA GLY A 233 -6.43 -19.93 -4.61
C GLY A 233 -5.49 -20.55 -3.58
N ASP A 234 -4.71 -21.52 -4.03
CA ASP A 234 -3.61 -22.12 -3.27
C ASP A 234 -2.40 -21.17 -3.16
N ALA A 235 -1.36 -21.61 -2.47
CA ALA A 235 -0.12 -20.84 -2.30
C ALA A 235 0.50 -20.41 -3.63
N THR A 236 0.44 -21.27 -4.65
CA THR A 236 0.98 -20.98 -5.98
C THR A 236 0.17 -19.87 -6.68
N ALA A 237 -1.15 -19.92 -6.57
CA ALA A 237 -2.03 -18.93 -7.18
C ALA A 237 -1.84 -17.53 -6.56
N ILE A 238 -1.81 -17.42 -5.23
CA ILE A 238 -1.59 -16.13 -4.55
C ILE A 238 -0.18 -15.58 -4.81
N ALA A 239 0.85 -16.44 -4.88
CA ALA A 239 2.20 -16.02 -5.23
C ALA A 239 2.31 -15.51 -6.68
N ARG A 240 1.59 -16.12 -7.63
CA ARG A 240 1.50 -15.61 -9.01
C ARG A 240 0.90 -14.22 -9.08
N GLY A 241 -0.11 -13.92 -8.24
CA GLY A 241 -0.66 -12.56 -8.14
C GLY A 241 0.38 -11.53 -7.74
N VAL A 242 1.23 -11.87 -6.78
CA VAL A 242 2.35 -11.01 -6.35
C VAL A 242 3.40 -10.85 -7.44
N THR A 243 3.86 -11.98 -8.03
CA THR A 243 4.87 -11.96 -9.11
C THR A 243 4.40 -11.21 -10.33
N ALA A 244 3.11 -11.26 -10.67
CA ALA A 244 2.56 -10.51 -11.79
C ALA A 244 2.74 -8.98 -11.66
N HIS A 245 2.70 -8.43 -10.44
CA HIS A 245 3.03 -7.03 -10.20
C HIS A 245 4.54 -6.76 -10.36
N LEU A 246 5.40 -7.65 -9.87
CA LEU A 246 6.85 -7.54 -10.03
C LEU A 246 7.23 -7.59 -11.52
N ASP A 247 6.66 -8.52 -12.28
CA ASP A 247 6.87 -8.65 -13.73
C ASP A 247 6.31 -7.45 -14.51
N ALA A 248 5.29 -6.78 -13.98
CA ALA A 248 4.74 -5.55 -14.52
C ALA A 248 5.57 -4.31 -14.17
N GLY A 249 6.68 -4.45 -13.43
CA GLY A 249 7.62 -3.38 -13.12
C GLY A 249 7.48 -2.79 -11.71
N ALA A 250 6.78 -3.46 -10.78
CA ALA A 250 6.84 -3.10 -9.37
C ALA A 250 8.22 -3.44 -8.76
N ASP A 251 8.73 -2.58 -7.89
CA ASP A 251 9.94 -2.85 -7.13
C ASP A 251 9.65 -3.66 -5.87
N HIS A 252 8.45 -3.46 -5.33
CA HIS A 252 7.94 -4.04 -4.11
C HIS A 252 6.43 -4.27 -4.22
N VAL A 253 5.89 -5.29 -3.56
CA VAL A 253 4.44 -5.52 -3.46
C VAL A 253 4.02 -5.59 -2.00
N ALA A 254 3.09 -4.71 -1.62
CA ALA A 254 2.46 -4.70 -0.30
C ALA A 254 1.27 -5.67 -0.30
N THR A 255 1.42 -6.85 0.27
CA THR A 255 0.39 -7.90 0.24
C THR A 255 -0.62 -7.72 1.38
N GLN A 256 -1.90 -7.72 1.05
CA GLN A 256 -2.99 -7.64 2.02
C GLN A 256 -3.76 -8.96 2.07
N VAL A 257 -3.43 -9.81 3.03
CA VAL A 257 -4.17 -11.06 3.28
C VAL A 257 -5.52 -10.73 3.91
N LEU A 258 -6.61 -11.18 3.28
CA LEU A 258 -7.99 -10.92 3.69
C LEU A 258 -8.59 -12.02 4.56
N ASN A 259 -7.94 -13.18 4.67
CA ASN A 259 -8.37 -14.24 5.57
C ASN A 259 -8.46 -13.71 7.03
N PRO A 260 -9.46 -14.13 7.83
CA PRO A 260 -9.59 -13.69 9.22
C PRO A 260 -8.31 -13.95 10.05
N ASP A 261 -7.75 -15.15 9.98
CA ASP A 261 -6.39 -15.45 10.41
C ASP A 261 -5.45 -15.31 9.21
N PRO A 262 -4.51 -14.34 9.20
CA PRO A 262 -3.59 -14.13 8.09
C PRO A 262 -2.38 -15.08 8.09
N LEU A 263 -2.03 -15.67 9.24
CA LEU A 263 -0.77 -16.39 9.40
C LEU A 263 -0.61 -17.59 8.47
N PRO A 264 -1.63 -18.44 8.24
CA PRO A 264 -1.50 -19.54 7.28
C PRO A 264 -1.17 -19.06 5.86
N ALA A 265 -1.83 -17.98 5.41
CA ALA A 265 -1.58 -17.42 4.08
C ALA A 265 -0.19 -16.76 3.99
N LEU A 266 0.24 -16.04 5.03
CA LEU A 266 1.56 -15.42 5.09
C LEU A 266 2.68 -16.47 5.05
N ARG A 267 2.54 -17.56 5.80
CA ARG A 267 3.49 -18.70 5.77
C ARG A 267 3.56 -19.34 4.40
N ALA A 268 2.40 -19.64 3.82
CA ALA A 268 2.30 -20.27 2.50
C ALA A 268 2.92 -19.37 1.41
N LEU A 269 2.64 -18.06 1.45
CA LEU A 269 3.18 -17.10 0.50
C LEU A 269 4.70 -16.94 0.66
N ALA A 270 5.22 -16.81 1.88
CA ALA A 270 6.65 -16.70 2.15
C ALA A 270 7.43 -17.93 1.65
N ALA A 271 6.91 -19.14 1.91
CA ALA A 271 7.50 -20.38 1.43
C ALA A 271 7.52 -20.45 -0.11
N GLN A 272 6.40 -20.11 -0.77
CA GLN A 272 6.28 -20.12 -2.22
C GLN A 272 7.18 -19.10 -2.92
N LEU A 273 7.36 -17.91 -2.33
CA LEU A 273 8.25 -16.86 -2.82
C LEU A 273 9.70 -17.01 -2.33
N GLN A 274 9.99 -18.05 -1.52
CA GLN A 274 11.32 -18.33 -0.96
C GLN A 274 11.90 -17.09 -0.21
N LEU A 275 11.05 -16.43 0.58
CA LEU A 275 11.51 -15.31 1.39
C LEU A 275 12.51 -15.81 2.45
N THR A 276 13.57 -15.05 2.67
CA THR A 276 14.62 -15.41 3.63
C THR A 276 14.70 -14.37 4.74
N PRO A 277 14.71 -14.78 6.02
CA PRO A 277 14.95 -13.85 7.13
C PRO A 277 16.26 -13.06 6.94
N ARG A 278 16.27 -11.81 7.38
CA ARG A 278 17.43 -10.91 7.34
C ARG A 278 18.21 -10.91 8.64
#